data_aa1fe164ea159e276d6ec37e2dd4f721
#
_entry.id   aa1fe164ea159e276d6ec37e2dd4f721
#
_cell.length_a   1.000
_cell.length_b   1.000
_cell.length_c   1.000
_cell.angle_alpha   90.00
_cell.angle_beta   90.00
_cell.angle_gamma   90.00
#
_symmetry.space_group_name_H-M   'P 1'
#
loop_
_entity.id
_entity.type
_entity.pdbx_description
1 polymer ?
#
loop_
_entity_poly.entity_id
_entity_poly.type
_entity_poly.pdbx_seq_one_letter_code
_entity_poly.pdbx_strand_id
1 'polypeptide(L)'
;MAQFVREFKEEDYQDVLHIWDKTDMGGEHRGDDLKIIEDTINFGGKLFVLEDDDHGIIGTSWITNDQRRLYLHHFGILPDYQGKGLSHILMEKCMEFAMDEGLQIKLEVQRTNHTAKALYKKYGFKYLGDYDIYIVRNPEDINLDNL
;
A
#
# COMPACT_ATOMS: atom_id res chain seq x y z
N MET A 1 -16.96 -18.41 5.19
CA MET A 1 -16.37 -17.75 4.04
C MET A 1 -14.93 -17.44 4.30
N ALA A 2 -14.10 -17.89 3.41
CA ALA A 2 -12.67 -17.71 3.61
C ALA A 2 -12.17 -16.46 2.92
N GLN A 3 -11.33 -15.73 3.63
CA GLN A 3 -10.53 -14.66 3.06
C GLN A 3 -9.07 -15.07 3.19
N PHE A 4 -8.28 -14.75 2.19
CA PHE A 4 -6.85 -15.06 2.22
C PHE A 4 -6.06 -14.01 1.46
N VAL A 5 -4.78 -13.88 1.81
CA VAL A 5 -3.87 -12.93 1.18
C VAL A 5 -2.94 -13.70 0.26
N ARG A 6 -2.75 -13.18 -0.93
CA ARG A 6 -1.80 -13.73 -1.90
C ARG A 6 -1.11 -12.61 -2.66
N GLU A 7 -0.09 -12.97 -3.43
CA GLU A 7 0.60 -12.00 -4.27
C GLU A 7 -0.22 -11.66 -5.51
N PHE A 8 -0.05 -10.45 -5.97
CA PHE A 8 -0.67 -9.91 -7.18
C PHE A 8 -0.25 -10.70 -8.42
N LYS A 9 -1.22 -10.87 -9.33
CA LYS A 9 -1.01 -11.40 -10.68
C LYS A 9 -1.53 -10.38 -11.68
N GLU A 10 -1.01 -10.41 -12.91
CA GLU A 10 -1.40 -9.46 -13.95
C GLU A 10 -2.91 -9.39 -14.16
N GLU A 11 -3.60 -10.51 -14.11
CA GLU A 11 -5.05 -10.57 -14.28
C GLU A 11 -5.82 -9.86 -13.17
N ASP A 12 -5.17 -9.52 -12.06
CA ASP A 12 -5.80 -8.80 -10.95
C ASP A 12 -5.85 -7.28 -11.18
N TYR A 13 -5.18 -6.79 -12.22
CA TYR A 13 -4.93 -5.36 -12.37
C TYR A 13 -6.19 -4.50 -12.32
N GLN A 14 -7.23 -4.88 -13.06
CA GLN A 14 -8.46 -4.10 -13.09
C GLN A 14 -9.17 -4.07 -11.73
N ASP A 15 -9.15 -5.19 -11.01
CA ASP A 15 -9.73 -5.25 -9.67
C ASP A 15 -8.96 -4.39 -8.67
N VAL A 16 -7.65 -4.37 -8.78
CA VAL A 16 -6.79 -3.52 -7.94
C VAL A 16 -7.08 -2.04 -8.22
N LEU A 17 -7.18 -1.64 -9.48
CA LEU A 17 -7.53 -0.27 -9.83
C LEU A 17 -8.89 0.13 -9.26
N HIS A 18 -9.85 -0.77 -9.30
CA HIS A 18 -11.18 -0.53 -8.73
C HIS A 18 -11.09 -0.26 -7.22
N ILE A 19 -10.31 -1.05 -6.49
CA ILE A 19 -10.12 -0.85 -5.06
C ILE A 19 -9.48 0.51 -4.78
N TRP A 20 -8.44 0.86 -5.51
CA TRP A 20 -7.76 2.13 -5.33
C TRP A 20 -8.67 3.32 -5.63
N ASP A 21 -9.52 3.21 -6.65
CA ASP A 21 -10.51 4.25 -6.94
C ASP A 21 -11.52 4.39 -5.81
N LYS A 22 -12.05 3.28 -5.29
CA LYS A 22 -13.06 3.29 -4.22
C LYS A 22 -12.50 3.73 -2.86
N THR A 23 -11.21 3.64 -2.67
CA THR A 23 -10.55 4.02 -1.42
C THR A 23 -9.72 5.30 -1.56
N ASP A 24 -9.80 5.95 -2.72
CA ASP A 24 -9.09 7.21 -3.03
C ASP A 24 -7.57 7.10 -2.83
N MET A 25 -7.01 5.99 -3.28
CA MET A 25 -5.58 5.71 -3.08
C MET A 25 -4.73 5.92 -4.32
N GLY A 26 -5.25 6.56 -5.36
CA GLY A 26 -4.51 6.81 -6.59
C GLY A 26 -4.95 5.91 -7.73
N GLY A 27 -4.04 5.58 -8.63
CA GLY A 27 -4.30 4.79 -9.82
C GLY A 27 -3.49 5.30 -11.00
N GLU A 28 -3.94 5.01 -12.22
CA GLU A 28 -3.21 5.36 -13.44
C GLU A 28 -2.96 6.86 -13.59
N HIS A 29 -3.89 7.69 -13.10
CA HIS A 29 -3.76 9.15 -13.17
C HIS A 29 -2.60 9.68 -12.31
N ARG A 30 -2.08 8.89 -11.38
CA ARG A 30 -0.91 9.22 -10.54
C ARG A 30 0.31 8.40 -10.94
N GLY A 31 0.26 7.71 -12.07
CA GLY A 31 1.36 6.89 -12.54
C GLY A 31 1.40 5.47 -11.99
N ASP A 32 0.37 5.04 -11.29
CA ASP A 32 0.30 3.70 -10.69
C ASP A 32 -0.30 2.71 -11.70
N ASP A 33 0.36 2.53 -12.83
CA ASP A 33 -0.09 1.61 -13.88
C ASP A 33 0.55 0.22 -13.71
N LEU A 34 0.15 -0.71 -14.57
CA LEU A 34 0.63 -2.09 -14.51
C LEU A 34 2.14 -2.20 -14.58
N LYS A 35 2.76 -1.42 -15.48
CA LYS A 35 4.23 -1.44 -15.63
C LYS A 35 4.92 -1.02 -14.34
N ILE A 36 4.45 0.03 -13.70
CA ILE A 36 5.03 0.51 -12.44
C ILE A 36 4.86 -0.54 -11.34
N ILE A 37 3.68 -1.16 -11.25
CA ILE A 37 3.45 -2.23 -10.27
C ILE A 37 4.46 -3.37 -10.49
N GLU A 38 4.55 -3.85 -11.73
CA GLU A 38 5.46 -4.95 -12.07
C GLU A 38 6.93 -4.59 -11.82
N ASP A 39 7.33 -3.36 -12.15
CA ASP A 39 8.69 -2.90 -11.90
C ASP A 39 9.00 -2.91 -10.40
N THR A 40 8.10 -2.43 -9.55
CA THR A 40 8.33 -2.42 -8.11
C THR A 40 8.46 -3.83 -7.53
N ILE A 41 7.67 -4.77 -8.06
CA ILE A 41 7.76 -6.18 -7.66
C ILE A 41 9.11 -6.76 -8.08
N ASN A 42 9.54 -6.48 -9.30
CA ASN A 42 10.82 -6.98 -9.82
C ASN A 42 12.02 -6.40 -9.05
N PHE A 43 11.88 -5.22 -8.45
CA PHE A 43 12.94 -4.61 -7.65
C PHE A 43 12.88 -5.01 -6.17
N GLY A 44 12.09 -6.01 -5.83
CA GLY A 44 12.06 -6.55 -4.47
C GLY A 44 10.88 -6.12 -3.63
N GLY A 45 9.90 -5.43 -4.22
CA GLY A 45 8.65 -5.10 -3.55
C GLY A 45 7.61 -6.21 -3.65
N LYS A 46 6.43 -5.94 -3.11
CA LYS A 46 5.28 -6.85 -3.15
C LYS A 46 4.01 -6.04 -3.30
N LEU A 47 3.08 -6.58 -4.06
CA LEU A 47 1.69 -6.14 -4.01
C LEU A 47 0.87 -7.35 -3.55
N PHE A 48 0.33 -7.25 -2.33
CA PHE A 48 -0.55 -8.29 -1.80
C PHE A 48 -1.99 -7.93 -2.10
N VAL A 49 -2.79 -8.93 -2.40
CA VAL A 49 -4.23 -8.79 -2.57
C VAL A 49 -4.93 -9.66 -1.54
N LEU A 50 -6.01 -9.13 -0.98
CA LEU A 50 -6.89 -9.85 -0.07
C LEU A 50 -8.07 -10.34 -0.90
N GLU A 51 -8.24 -11.64 -0.99
CA GLU A 51 -9.29 -12.25 -1.79
C GLU A 51 -10.34 -12.89 -0.89
N ASP A 52 -11.60 -12.67 -1.26
CA ASP A 52 -12.76 -13.30 -0.62
C ASP A 52 -13.30 -14.35 -1.58
N ASP A 53 -13.63 -15.55 -1.08
CA ASP A 53 -14.09 -16.67 -1.93
C ASP A 53 -15.32 -16.30 -2.78
N ASP A 54 -16.20 -15.45 -2.25
CA ASP A 54 -17.47 -15.14 -2.92
C ASP A 54 -17.42 -13.84 -3.73
N HIS A 55 -16.49 -12.93 -3.42
CA HIS A 55 -16.52 -11.56 -3.95
C HIS A 55 -15.24 -11.13 -4.65
N GLY A 56 -14.25 -12.03 -4.75
CA GLY A 56 -13.00 -11.72 -5.40
C GLY A 56 -12.08 -10.84 -4.57
N ILE A 57 -11.32 -9.98 -5.21
CA ILE A 57 -10.35 -9.12 -4.52
C ILE A 57 -11.07 -7.97 -3.83
N ILE A 58 -10.85 -7.84 -2.52
CA ILE A 58 -11.51 -6.84 -1.68
C ILE A 58 -10.54 -5.91 -0.97
N GLY A 59 -9.25 -6.15 -1.07
CA GLY A 59 -8.25 -5.30 -0.43
C GLY A 59 -6.88 -5.45 -1.06
N THR A 60 -6.02 -4.46 -0.82
CA THR A 60 -4.65 -4.45 -1.32
C THR A 60 -3.69 -3.90 -0.28
N SER A 61 -2.42 -4.24 -0.46
CA SER A 61 -1.32 -3.62 0.24
C SER A 61 -0.09 -3.66 -0.67
N TRP A 62 0.48 -2.50 -0.95
CA TRP A 62 1.59 -2.37 -1.89
C TRP A 62 2.84 -1.94 -1.14
N ILE A 63 3.89 -2.77 -1.23
CA ILE A 63 5.16 -2.50 -0.55
C ILE A 63 6.23 -2.31 -1.62
N THR A 64 6.86 -1.14 -1.63
CA THR A 64 8.02 -0.89 -2.47
C THR A 64 9.29 -1.07 -1.66
N ASN A 65 10.40 -1.31 -2.34
CA ASN A 65 11.68 -1.64 -1.71
C ASN A 65 12.79 -0.86 -2.42
N ASP A 66 13.45 0.04 -1.70
CA ASP A 66 14.60 0.76 -2.25
C ASP A 66 15.93 0.07 -1.88
N GLN A 67 15.87 -1.17 -1.40
CA GLN A 67 16.99 -1.99 -0.93
C GLN A 67 17.60 -1.51 0.40
N ARG A 68 17.08 -0.43 0.94
CA ARG A 68 17.46 0.10 2.25
C ARG A 68 16.28 0.05 3.23
N ARG A 69 15.09 0.38 2.74
CA ARG A 69 13.84 0.36 3.52
C ARG A 69 12.69 -0.08 2.66
N LEU A 70 11.67 -0.63 3.30
CA LEU A 70 10.40 -0.92 2.68
C LEU A 70 9.45 0.26 2.91
N TYR A 71 8.58 0.51 1.95
CA TYR A 71 7.59 1.57 2.05
C TYR A 71 6.21 0.97 1.74
N LEU A 72 5.31 1.02 2.74
CA LEU A 72 3.95 0.52 2.60
C LEU A 72 3.07 1.58 1.98
N HIS A 73 2.46 1.25 0.85
CA HIS A 73 1.55 2.12 0.12
C HIS A 73 0.20 1.43 -0.07
N HIS A 74 -0.83 2.22 -0.40
CA HIS A 74 -2.10 1.70 -0.91
C HIS A 74 -2.64 0.53 -0.08
N PHE A 75 -2.58 0.68 1.23
CA PHE A 75 -3.14 -0.28 2.17
C PHE A 75 -4.60 0.06 2.40
N GLY A 76 -5.50 -0.80 1.95
CA GLY A 76 -6.92 -0.53 2.12
C GLY A 76 -7.80 -1.70 1.75
N ILE A 77 -9.03 -1.61 2.23
CA ILE A 77 -10.08 -2.61 2.04
C ILE A 77 -11.32 -1.88 1.54
N LEU A 78 -12.05 -2.49 0.60
CA LEU A 78 -13.30 -1.93 0.08
C LEU A 78 -14.24 -1.56 1.23
N PRO A 79 -14.96 -0.42 1.11
CA PRO A 79 -15.80 0.07 2.21
C PRO A 79 -16.78 -0.95 2.78
N ASP A 80 -17.39 -1.77 1.94
CA ASP A 80 -18.38 -2.78 2.38
C ASP A 80 -17.76 -3.89 3.23
N TYR A 81 -16.44 -4.01 3.23
CA TYR A 81 -15.71 -5.05 3.96
C TYR A 81 -14.93 -4.51 5.15
N GLN A 82 -15.02 -3.20 5.41
CA GLN A 82 -14.35 -2.58 6.55
C GLN A 82 -15.08 -2.90 7.85
N GLY A 83 -14.36 -2.77 8.96
CA GLY A 83 -14.93 -3.01 10.29
C GLY A 83 -15.11 -4.48 10.66
N LYS A 84 -14.52 -5.40 9.92
CA LYS A 84 -14.64 -6.85 10.14
C LYS A 84 -13.31 -7.52 10.54
N GLY A 85 -12.29 -6.73 10.84
CA GLY A 85 -10.99 -7.25 11.21
C GLY A 85 -10.14 -7.77 10.07
N LEU A 86 -10.57 -7.58 8.82
CA LEU A 86 -9.86 -8.11 7.65
C LEU A 86 -8.52 -7.41 7.41
N SER A 87 -8.39 -6.16 7.85
CA SER A 87 -7.13 -5.42 7.74
C SER A 87 -5.99 -6.09 8.50
N HIS A 88 -6.30 -6.84 9.57
CA HIS A 88 -5.29 -7.58 10.33
C HIS A 88 -4.65 -8.68 9.50
N ILE A 89 -5.44 -9.41 8.73
CA ILE A 89 -4.94 -10.50 7.87
C ILE A 89 -3.95 -9.93 6.85
N LEU A 90 -4.31 -8.80 6.26
CA LEU A 90 -3.46 -8.14 5.26
C LEU A 90 -2.19 -7.56 5.90
N MET A 91 -2.32 -6.92 7.06
CA MET A 91 -1.17 -6.34 7.77
C MET A 91 -0.19 -7.41 8.23
N GLU A 92 -0.68 -8.54 8.73
CA GLU A 92 0.19 -9.65 9.14
C GLU A 92 1.10 -10.09 7.99
N LYS A 93 0.55 -10.19 6.79
CA LYS A 93 1.32 -10.58 5.61
C LYS A 93 2.40 -9.56 5.28
N CYS A 94 2.07 -8.28 5.41
CA CYS A 94 3.05 -7.21 5.19
C CYS A 94 4.19 -7.29 6.20
N MET A 95 3.87 -7.53 7.46
CA MET A 95 4.88 -7.59 8.51
C MET A 95 5.74 -8.84 8.43
N GLU A 96 5.16 -9.98 8.02
CA GLU A 96 5.94 -11.18 7.71
C GLU A 96 6.98 -10.89 6.63
N PHE A 97 6.58 -10.21 5.57
CA PHE A 97 7.50 -9.84 4.49
C PHE A 97 8.63 -8.94 5.02
N ALA A 98 8.31 -7.94 5.84
CA ALA A 98 9.31 -7.07 6.42
C ALA A 98 10.30 -7.84 7.30
N MET A 99 9.81 -8.78 8.09
CA MET A 99 10.65 -9.64 8.92
C MET A 99 11.58 -10.50 8.07
N ASP A 100 11.05 -11.11 7.01
CA ASP A 100 11.83 -11.98 6.13
C ASP A 100 12.93 -11.20 5.39
N GLU A 101 12.65 -9.96 5.00
CA GLU A 101 13.63 -9.11 4.33
C GLU A 101 14.63 -8.49 5.31
N GLY A 102 14.26 -8.40 6.58
CA GLY A 102 15.11 -7.78 7.60
C GLY A 102 15.30 -6.29 7.40
N LEU A 103 14.34 -5.61 6.79
CA LEU A 103 14.41 -4.18 6.49
C LEU A 103 13.37 -3.41 7.31
N GLN A 104 13.71 -2.16 7.61
CA GLN A 104 12.74 -1.25 8.21
C GLN A 104 11.60 -1.02 7.25
N ILE A 105 10.38 -0.86 7.78
CA ILE A 105 9.20 -0.54 6.97
C ILE A 105 8.57 0.75 7.47
N LYS A 106 8.18 1.61 6.53
CA LYS A 106 7.67 2.94 6.81
C LYS A 106 6.41 3.16 6.00
N LEU A 107 5.53 4.03 6.50
CA LEU A 107 4.29 4.40 5.81
C LEU A 107 3.96 5.86 6.09
N GLU A 108 3.04 6.40 5.28
CA GLU A 108 2.41 7.68 5.51
C GLU A 108 0.92 7.48 5.69
N VAL A 109 0.33 8.24 6.59
CA VAL A 109 -1.11 8.17 6.87
C VAL A 109 -1.62 9.59 7.17
N GLN A 110 -2.82 9.90 6.68
CA GLN A 110 -3.43 11.18 6.98
C GLN A 110 -3.64 11.32 8.49
N ARG A 111 -3.38 12.50 9.02
CA ARG A 111 -3.45 12.75 10.48
C ARG A 111 -4.81 12.42 11.07
N THR A 112 -5.87 12.58 10.30
CA THR A 112 -7.25 12.36 10.73
C THR A 112 -7.70 10.92 10.62
N ASN A 113 -6.91 10.04 10.04
CA ASN A 113 -7.27 8.62 9.89
C ASN A 113 -6.91 7.85 11.16
N HIS A 114 -7.74 8.03 12.20
CA HIS A 114 -7.48 7.45 13.52
C HIS A 114 -7.58 5.93 13.54
N THR A 115 -8.46 5.36 12.74
CA THR A 115 -8.63 3.91 12.62
C THR A 115 -7.36 3.26 12.09
N ALA A 116 -6.80 3.79 11.00
CA ALA A 116 -5.57 3.28 10.43
C ALA A 116 -4.39 3.46 11.39
N LYS A 117 -4.30 4.63 12.03
CA LYS A 117 -3.23 4.90 13.01
C LYS A 117 -3.25 3.89 14.16
N ALA A 118 -4.43 3.54 14.66
CA ALA A 118 -4.57 2.54 15.72
C ALA A 118 -4.08 1.16 15.26
N LEU A 119 -4.42 0.77 14.03
CA LEU A 119 -3.95 -0.48 13.45
C LEU A 119 -2.43 -0.52 13.34
N TYR A 120 -1.84 0.54 12.81
CA TYR A 120 -0.38 0.59 12.62
C TYR A 120 0.36 0.51 13.95
N LYS A 121 -0.12 1.19 14.98
CA LYS A 121 0.46 1.12 16.32
C LYS A 121 0.48 -0.31 16.87
N LYS A 122 -0.57 -1.07 16.64
CA LYS A 122 -0.65 -2.47 17.10
C LYS A 122 0.46 -3.33 16.51
N TYR A 123 0.91 -3.02 15.32
CA TYR A 123 1.94 -3.79 14.62
C TYR A 123 3.34 -3.21 14.80
N GLY A 124 3.49 -2.24 15.71
CA GLY A 124 4.80 -1.72 16.08
C GLY A 124 5.27 -0.50 15.31
N PHE A 125 4.43 0.07 14.44
CA PHE A 125 4.76 1.35 13.80
C PHE A 125 4.78 2.46 14.85
N LYS A 126 5.81 3.29 14.79
CA LYS A 126 5.98 4.42 15.71
C LYS A 126 5.87 5.73 14.96
N TYR A 127 5.17 6.67 15.54
CA TYR A 127 5.02 8.00 14.98
C TYR A 127 6.35 8.77 15.03
N LEU A 128 6.76 9.30 13.87
CA LEU A 128 7.99 10.12 13.75
C LEU A 128 7.60 11.58 13.52
N GLY A 129 7.04 12.22 14.52
CA GLY A 129 6.34 13.49 14.43
C GLY A 129 7.16 14.73 14.06
N ASP A 130 8.47 14.60 13.90
CA ASP A 130 9.35 15.74 13.61
C ASP A 130 9.56 15.97 12.11
N TYR A 131 8.88 15.22 11.24
CA TYR A 131 9.11 15.27 9.80
C TYR A 131 7.87 15.71 9.05
N ASP A 132 8.06 16.64 8.11
CA ASP A 132 7.04 17.04 7.16
C ASP A 132 7.32 16.38 5.80
N ILE A 133 6.28 16.15 5.01
CA ILE A 133 6.38 15.49 3.73
C ILE A 133 6.35 16.53 2.61
N TYR A 134 7.32 16.46 1.71
CA TYR A 134 7.40 17.33 0.54
C TYR A 134 7.44 16.48 -0.73
N ILE A 135 6.77 16.92 -1.78
CA ILE A 135 6.75 16.21 -3.06
C ILE A 135 6.71 17.18 -4.24
N VAL A 136 7.45 16.85 -5.30
CA VAL A 136 7.21 17.42 -6.63
C VAL A 136 6.46 16.36 -7.42
N ARG A 137 5.18 16.57 -7.65
CA ARG A 137 4.35 15.56 -8.31
C ARG A 137 4.64 15.41 -9.80
N ASN A 138 4.99 16.51 -10.45
CA ASN A 138 5.31 16.52 -11.87
C ASN A 138 6.75 16.98 -12.07
N PRO A 139 7.68 16.07 -12.41
CA PRO A 139 9.07 16.46 -12.63
C PRO A 139 9.25 17.57 -13.68
N GLU A 140 8.32 17.72 -14.62
CA GLU A 140 8.35 18.80 -15.61
C GLU A 140 8.21 20.18 -14.98
N ASP A 141 7.66 20.27 -13.76
CA ASP A 141 7.52 21.53 -13.04
C ASP A 141 8.81 21.98 -12.37
N ILE A 142 9.83 21.12 -12.35
CA ILE A 142 11.13 21.47 -11.78
C ILE A 142 11.77 22.54 -12.64
N ASN A 143 12.08 23.69 -12.02
CA ASN A 143 12.65 24.82 -12.74
C ASN A 143 13.93 25.29 -12.03
N LEU A 144 15.08 24.96 -12.61
CA LEU A 144 16.38 25.31 -12.07
C LEU A 144 16.76 26.77 -12.32
N ASP A 145 16.05 27.47 -13.19
CA ASP A 145 16.31 28.89 -13.51
C ASP A 145 15.86 29.81 -12.37
N ASN A 146 15.08 29.34 -11.41
CA ASN A 146 14.59 30.11 -10.29
C ASN A 146 15.49 30.05 -9.04
N LEU A 147 16.70 29.53 -9.18
CA LEU A 147 17.62 29.40 -8.04
C LEU A 147 18.31 30.70 -7.67
#